data_3a42bb3ca82cdae04417040fa8d77f76
#
_entry.id   3a42bb3ca82cdae04417040fa8d77f76
#
_cell.length_a   1.000
_cell.length_b   1.000
_cell.length_c   1.000
_cell.angle_alpha   90.00
_cell.angle_beta   90.00
_cell.angle_gamma   90.00
#
_symmetry.space_group_name_H-M   'P 1'
#
loop_
_entity.id
_entity.type
_entity.pdbx_description
1 polymer ?
#
loop_
_entity_poly.entity_id
_entity_poly.type
_entity_poly.pdbx_seq_one_letter_code
_entity_poly.pdbx_strand_id
1 'polypeptide(L)'
;MMTIALHATLVMVSIAALLNLYRLVQGPDAPDRILALDTLYINGIALITLLDLVLGTRLYLEAAMLMAVMGFVGTVALAKYLKRGSVIE
;
A
#
# COMPACT_ATOMS: atom_id res chain seq x y z
N MET A 1 24.36 8.73 8.94
CA MET A 1 23.17 9.57 8.67
C MET A 1 22.13 8.86 7.86
N MET A 2 22.52 8.31 6.70
CA MET A 2 21.56 7.59 5.86
C MET A 2 20.94 6.41 6.59
N THR A 3 21.73 5.68 7.36
CA THR A 3 21.22 4.52 8.08
C THR A 3 20.13 4.91 9.08
N ILE A 4 20.36 6.00 9.79
CA ILE A 4 19.37 6.46 10.76
C ILE A 4 18.10 6.92 10.04
N ALA A 5 18.28 7.63 8.92
CA ALA A 5 17.12 8.08 8.15
C ALA A 5 16.30 6.91 7.62
N LEU A 6 16.98 5.87 7.13
CA LEU A 6 16.28 4.71 6.61
C LEU A 6 15.49 3.99 7.69
N HIS A 7 16.09 3.82 8.87
CA HIS A 7 15.38 3.15 9.96
C HIS A 7 14.22 3.97 10.46
N ALA A 8 14.40 5.28 10.56
CA ALA A 8 13.31 6.16 10.99
C ALA A 8 12.16 6.11 10.00
N THR A 9 12.46 6.14 8.71
CA THR A 9 11.44 6.06 7.68
C THR A 9 10.73 4.72 7.73
N LEU A 10 11.48 3.65 7.95
CA LEU A 10 10.91 2.32 8.05
C LEU A 10 9.89 2.24 9.19
N VAL A 11 10.23 2.81 10.34
CA VAL A 11 9.32 2.82 11.48
C VAL A 11 8.07 3.63 11.15
N MET A 12 8.25 4.80 10.54
CA MET A 12 7.12 5.63 10.20
C MET A 12 6.18 4.96 9.20
N VAL A 13 6.74 4.32 8.19
CA VAL A 13 5.91 3.63 7.20
C VAL A 13 5.21 2.44 7.82
N SER A 14 5.87 1.74 8.74
CA SER A 14 5.24 0.62 9.43
C SER A 14 4.05 1.07 10.24
N ILE A 15 4.20 2.19 10.96
CA ILE A 15 3.09 2.75 11.73
C ILE A 15 1.95 3.16 10.79
N ALA A 16 2.29 3.78 9.68
CA ALA A 16 1.28 4.18 8.71
C ALA A 16 0.53 2.97 8.17
N ALA A 17 1.24 1.88 7.90
CA ALA A 17 0.61 0.66 7.41
C ALA A 17 -0.36 0.08 8.44
N LEU A 18 0.03 0.11 9.71
CA LEU A 18 -0.86 -0.37 10.76
C LEU A 18 -2.11 0.47 10.87
N LEU A 19 -1.96 1.80 10.76
CA LEU A 19 -3.11 2.68 10.80
C LEU A 19 -4.03 2.46 9.61
N ASN A 20 -3.47 2.20 8.44
CA ASN A 20 -4.26 1.90 7.26
C ASN A 20 -5.00 0.59 7.40
N LEU A 21 -4.34 -0.39 7.99
CA LEU A 21 -4.98 -1.68 8.23
C LEU A 21 -6.15 -1.53 9.18
N TYR A 22 -5.97 -0.74 10.24
CA TYR A 22 -7.04 -0.46 11.17
C TYR A 22 -8.23 0.17 10.44
N ARG A 23 -7.94 1.14 9.57
CA ARG A 23 -8.99 1.82 8.83
C ARG A 23 -9.70 0.87 7.86
N LEU A 24 -8.94 -0.03 7.27
CA LEU A 24 -9.52 -1.02 6.37
C LEU A 24 -10.54 -1.89 7.09
N VAL A 25 -10.21 -2.29 8.31
CA VAL A 25 -11.10 -3.14 9.09
C VAL A 25 -12.30 -2.35 9.62
N GLN A 26 -12.07 -1.13 10.08
CA GLN A 26 -13.08 -0.33 10.72
C GLN A 26 -13.83 0.60 9.78
N GLY A 27 -13.45 0.63 8.52
CA GLY A 27 -14.06 1.56 7.57
C GLY A 27 -15.56 1.47 7.56
N PRO A 28 -16.27 2.61 7.67
CA PRO A 28 -17.73 2.59 7.75
C PRO A 28 -18.40 2.19 6.45
N ASP A 29 -17.79 2.49 5.30
CA ASP A 29 -18.39 2.14 4.02
C ASP A 29 -17.33 1.70 3.03
N ALA A 30 -17.79 1.26 1.86
CA ALA A 30 -16.90 0.72 0.84
C ALA A 30 -15.87 1.71 0.34
N PRO A 31 -16.21 2.98 0.04
CA PRO A 31 -15.21 3.93 -0.44
C PRO A 31 -14.05 4.10 0.54
N ASP A 32 -14.33 4.19 1.83
CA ASP A 32 -13.28 4.35 2.83
C ASP A 32 -12.37 3.14 2.84
N ARG A 33 -12.94 1.95 2.73
CA ARG A 33 -12.15 0.73 2.73
C ARG A 33 -11.28 0.62 1.50
N ILE A 34 -11.79 1.05 0.35
CA ILE A 34 -11.02 0.99 -0.88
C ILE A 34 -9.87 1.98 -0.84
N LEU A 35 -10.10 3.17 -0.30
CA LEU A 35 -9.02 4.14 -0.12
C LEU A 35 -7.96 3.61 0.83
N ALA A 36 -8.38 2.96 1.91
CA ALA A 36 -7.44 2.40 2.86
C ALA A 36 -6.62 1.28 2.21
N LEU A 37 -7.26 0.46 1.40
CA LEU A 37 -6.56 -0.60 0.71
C LEU A 37 -5.53 -0.04 -0.28
N ASP A 38 -5.90 0.99 -1.02
CA ASP A 38 -4.98 1.62 -1.96
C ASP A 38 -3.76 2.20 -1.23
N THR A 39 -4.02 2.89 -0.12
CA THR A 39 -2.94 3.45 0.67
C THR A 39 -2.07 2.35 1.28
N LEU A 40 -2.68 1.24 1.65
CA LEU A 40 -1.95 0.10 2.19
C LEU A 40 -1.02 -0.48 1.13
N TYR A 41 -1.45 -0.54 -0.13
CA TYR A 41 -0.58 -0.96 -1.22
C TYR A 41 0.64 -0.05 -1.34
N ILE A 42 0.41 1.26 -1.27
CA ILE A 42 1.51 2.22 -1.35
C ILE A 42 2.47 2.02 -0.20
N ASN A 43 1.95 1.82 1.00
CA ASN A 43 2.78 1.57 2.17
C ASN A 43 3.55 0.26 2.04
N GLY A 44 2.93 -0.76 1.46
CA GLY A 44 3.61 -2.02 1.24
C GLY A 44 4.76 -1.88 0.27
N ILE A 45 4.54 -1.14 -0.82
CA ILE A 45 5.60 -0.90 -1.79
C ILE A 45 6.74 -0.13 -1.13
N ALA A 46 6.42 0.87 -0.32
CA ALA A 46 7.43 1.64 0.38
C ALA A 46 8.22 0.76 1.34
N LEU A 47 7.55 -0.13 2.06
CA LEU A 47 8.23 -1.03 2.99
C LEU A 47 9.20 -1.95 2.25
N ILE A 48 8.75 -2.52 1.15
CA ILE A 48 9.59 -3.43 0.38
C ILE A 48 10.79 -2.68 -0.18
N THR A 49 10.57 -1.47 -0.69
CA THR A 49 11.66 -0.66 -1.22
C THR A 49 12.66 -0.29 -0.13
N LEU A 50 12.16 0.07 1.05
CA LEU A 50 13.05 0.39 2.16
C LEU A 50 13.85 -0.81 2.61
N LEU A 51 13.24 -1.99 2.62
CA LEU A 51 13.97 -3.21 2.95
C LEU A 51 15.08 -3.47 1.95
N ASP A 52 14.82 -3.23 0.67
CA ASP A 52 15.86 -3.35 -0.35
C ASP A 52 17.05 -2.45 -0.04
N LEU A 53 16.75 -1.20 0.31
CA LEU A 53 17.80 -0.24 0.61
C LEU A 53 18.58 -0.64 1.86
N VAL A 54 17.87 -1.11 2.87
CA VAL A 54 18.53 -1.50 4.13
C VAL A 54 19.39 -2.75 3.94
N LEU A 55 18.87 -3.72 3.21
CA LEU A 55 19.58 -5.00 3.02
C LEU A 55 20.60 -4.93 1.89
N GLY A 56 20.50 -3.91 1.05
CA GLY A 56 21.44 -3.78 -0.07
C GLY A 56 21.22 -4.79 -1.17
N THR A 57 20.00 -5.22 -1.36
CA THR A 57 19.67 -6.20 -2.38
C THR A 57 18.63 -5.63 -3.33
N ARG A 58 18.50 -6.28 -4.49
CA ARG A 58 17.48 -5.89 -5.46
C ARG A 58 16.36 -6.93 -5.55
N LEU A 59 16.43 -7.94 -4.73
CA LEU A 59 15.47 -9.02 -4.80
C LEU A 59 14.04 -8.52 -4.62
N TYR A 60 13.85 -7.60 -3.70
CA TYR A 60 12.51 -7.11 -3.38
C TYR A 60 12.01 -6.05 -4.35
N LEU A 61 12.90 -5.48 -5.15
CA LEU A 61 12.48 -4.45 -6.10
C LEU A 61 11.49 -5.00 -7.11
N GLU A 62 11.73 -6.20 -7.60
CA GLU A 62 10.81 -6.81 -8.55
C GLU A 62 9.45 -7.06 -7.93
N ALA A 63 9.46 -7.50 -6.66
CA ALA A 63 8.20 -7.68 -5.94
C ALA A 63 7.46 -6.36 -5.78
N ALA A 64 8.20 -5.29 -5.48
CA ALA A 64 7.59 -3.97 -5.33
C ALA A 64 6.95 -3.51 -6.64
N MET A 65 7.64 -3.76 -7.75
CA MET A 65 7.11 -3.38 -9.05
C MET A 65 5.85 -4.15 -9.40
N LEU A 66 5.83 -5.45 -9.10
CA LEU A 66 4.64 -6.25 -9.31
C LEU A 66 3.48 -5.75 -8.46
N MET A 67 3.76 -5.43 -7.20
CA MET A 67 2.72 -4.90 -6.31
C MET A 67 2.18 -3.58 -6.83
N ALA A 68 3.05 -2.73 -7.38
CA ALA A 68 2.61 -1.46 -7.91
C ALA A 68 1.64 -1.65 -9.07
N VAL A 69 1.96 -2.57 -9.98
CA VAL A 69 1.09 -2.85 -11.12
C VAL A 69 -0.23 -3.45 -10.64
N MET A 70 -0.17 -4.43 -9.75
CA MET A 70 -1.37 -5.08 -9.25
C MET A 70 -2.23 -4.10 -8.46
N GLY A 71 -1.61 -3.24 -7.68
CA GLY A 71 -2.34 -2.24 -6.92
C GLY A 71 -3.04 -1.26 -7.83
N PHE A 72 -2.36 -0.83 -8.89
CA PHE A 72 -2.97 0.08 -9.84
C PHE A 72 -4.20 -0.55 -10.52
N VAL A 73 -4.04 -1.78 -10.99
CA VAL A 73 -5.15 -2.48 -11.64
C VAL A 73 -6.30 -2.69 -10.66
N GLY A 74 -5.97 -3.09 -9.45
CA GLY A 74 -6.99 -3.30 -8.43
C GLY A 74 -7.74 -2.04 -8.08
N THR A 75 -7.00 -0.93 -7.94
CA THR A 75 -7.64 0.34 -7.60
C THR A 75 -8.55 0.81 -8.71
N VAL A 76 -8.12 0.68 -9.95
CA VAL A 76 -8.95 1.08 -11.09
C VAL A 76 -10.22 0.23 -11.14
N ALA A 77 -10.07 -1.06 -10.93
CA ALA A 77 -11.22 -1.96 -10.96
C ALA A 77 -12.21 -1.64 -9.86
N LEU A 78 -11.70 -1.38 -8.65
CA LEU A 78 -12.57 -1.05 -7.53
C LEU A 78 -13.23 0.30 -7.71
N ALA A 79 -12.50 1.26 -8.28
CA ALA A 79 -13.08 2.58 -8.56
C ALA A 79 -14.21 2.48 -9.55
N LYS A 80 -14.06 1.65 -10.58
CA LYS A 80 -15.11 1.42 -11.54
C LYS A 80 -16.32 0.77 -10.90
N TYR A 81 -16.07 -0.18 -10.02
CA TYR A 81 -17.14 -0.84 -9.30
C TYR A 81 -17.96 0.16 -8.50
N LEU A 82 -17.28 1.05 -7.78
CA LEU A 82 -17.97 2.07 -7.01
C LEU A 82 -18.71 3.06 -7.87
N LYS A 83 -18.10 3.42 -9.00
CA LYS A 83 -18.72 4.39 -9.91
C LYS A 83 -20.05 3.86 -10.44
N ARG A 84 -20.11 2.58 -10.69
CA ARG A 84 -21.36 1.99 -11.19
C ARG A 84 -22.39 1.82 -10.09
N GLY A 85 -21.97 1.94 -8.85
CA GLY A 85 -22.87 1.80 -7.72
C GLY A 85 -23.20 0.38 -7.41
N SER A 86 -23.19 -0.49 -8.38
CA SER A 86 -23.47 -1.90 -8.20
C SER A 86 -22.75 -2.69 -9.25
N VAL A 87 -22.27 -3.83 -8.86
CA VAL A 87 -21.59 -4.73 -9.75
C VAL A 87 -22.49 -5.21 -10.88
N ILE A 88 -23.76 -5.32 -10.59
CA ILE A 88 -24.72 -5.85 -11.54
C ILE A 88 -24.96 -4.85 -12.66
N GLU A 89 -24.77 -3.59 -12.34
CA GLU A 89 -24.95 -2.54 -13.34
C GLU A 89 -23.73 -2.42 -14.24
#